data_df781e88553cb7dce3767b7e050a6f1c
#
_entry.id   df781e88553cb7dce3767b7e050a6f1c
#
_cell.length_a   1.000
_cell.length_b   1.000
_cell.length_c   1.000
_cell.angle_alpha   90.00
_cell.angle_beta   90.00
_cell.angle_gamma   90.00
#
_symmetry.space_group_name_H-M   'P 1'
#
loop_
_entity.id
_entity.type
_entity.pdbx_description
1 polymer ?
#
loop_
_entity_poly.entity_id
_entity_poly.type
_entity_poly.pdbx_seq_one_letter_code
_entity_poly.pdbx_strand_id
1 'polypeptide(L)'
;MVVAAIVMTGLAKGVTARLRLNDFAASFLIFVIVLLNVRGGVKLGAFSLSLGGVLSVVASIYMLLRRSEEAKDVLFAMIAMLCNAGIVFAYSLHFLQSVPLDPKLLSAALSLLAGVWCAFSAKRTFAACLFAAVTGGFIGTTVYLIFFRMSGNIGGSYSFSTMWLTAVFGLTIQYLTTLMMRAVKSPRANAYFEAGELMEEKKEKKN
;
A
#
# COMPACT_ATOMS: atom_id res chain seq x y z
N MET A 1 -3.78 -11.19 11.17
CA MET A 1 -2.86 -12.05 11.96
C MET A 1 -1.62 -12.46 11.17
N VAL A 2 -1.73 -12.99 9.93
CA VAL A 2 -0.58 -13.42 9.10
C VAL A 2 0.47 -12.31 8.93
N VAL A 3 0.06 -11.08 8.60
CA VAL A 3 0.99 -9.94 8.43
C VAL A 3 1.76 -9.63 9.73
N ALA A 4 1.09 -9.68 10.89
CA ALA A 4 1.74 -9.49 12.17
C ALA A 4 2.78 -10.59 12.47
N ALA A 5 2.46 -11.84 12.12
CA ALA A 5 3.39 -12.97 12.24
C ALA A 5 4.61 -12.81 11.31
N ILE A 6 4.41 -12.39 10.05
CA ILE A 6 5.50 -12.11 9.10
C ILE A 6 6.42 -11.00 9.64
N VAL A 7 5.86 -9.96 10.24
CA VAL A 7 6.67 -8.89 10.85
C VAL A 7 7.45 -9.41 12.06
N MET A 8 6.80 -10.20 12.93
CA MET A 8 7.44 -10.80 14.11
C MET A 8 8.59 -11.74 13.77
N THR A 9 8.48 -12.53 12.69
CA THR A 9 9.55 -13.43 12.23
C THR A 9 10.72 -12.69 11.60
N GLY A 10 10.64 -11.38 11.47
CA GLY A 10 11.71 -10.56 10.87
C GLY A 10 11.79 -10.64 9.35
N LEU A 11 10.86 -11.33 8.67
CA LEU A 11 10.80 -11.38 7.21
C LEU A 11 10.52 -10.00 6.60
N ALA A 12 9.90 -9.10 7.36
CA ALA A 12 9.61 -7.73 6.94
C ALA A 12 10.67 -6.70 7.39
N LYS A 13 11.82 -7.10 7.94
CA LYS A 13 12.88 -6.19 8.45
C LYS A 13 13.28 -5.09 7.47
N GLY A 14 13.30 -5.41 6.17
CA GLY A 14 13.60 -4.43 5.14
C GLY A 14 12.55 -3.30 5.03
N VAL A 15 11.29 -3.60 5.30
CA VAL A 15 10.19 -2.64 5.26
C VAL A 15 10.09 -1.87 6.59
N THR A 16 10.13 -2.58 7.73
CA THR A 16 10.04 -1.97 9.06
C THR A 16 11.21 -1.03 9.34
N ALA A 17 12.44 -1.41 8.95
CA ALA A 17 13.61 -0.54 9.04
C ALA A 17 13.44 0.75 8.21
N ARG A 18 12.86 0.65 7.01
CA ARG A 18 12.59 1.83 6.17
C ARG A 18 11.46 2.70 6.71
N LEU A 19 10.52 2.12 7.43
CA LEU A 19 9.51 2.85 8.19
C LEU A 19 10.04 3.36 9.55
N ARG A 20 11.31 3.04 9.91
CA ARG A 20 11.92 3.30 11.24
C ARG A 20 11.03 2.81 12.39
N LEU A 21 10.37 1.69 12.18
CA LEU A 21 9.59 1.03 13.21
C LEU A 21 10.42 -0.13 13.78
N ASN A 22 10.36 -0.29 15.10
CA ASN A 22 10.80 -1.53 15.74
C ASN A 22 9.80 -2.64 15.35
N ASP A 23 10.28 -3.82 15.02
CA ASP A 23 9.45 -4.96 14.62
C ASP A 23 8.38 -5.29 15.67
N PHE A 24 8.71 -5.17 16.96
CA PHE A 24 7.75 -5.35 18.05
C PHE A 24 6.66 -4.27 18.02
N ALA A 25 7.03 -3.00 17.89
CA ALA A 25 6.07 -1.90 17.84
C ALA A 25 5.17 -1.98 16.59
N ALA A 26 5.72 -2.37 15.44
CA ALA A 26 4.96 -2.59 14.22
C ALA A 26 3.94 -3.73 14.38
N SER A 27 4.37 -4.86 14.94
CA SER A 27 3.51 -6.02 15.18
C SER A 27 2.41 -5.73 16.19
N PHE A 28 2.75 -5.03 17.26
CA PHE A 28 1.80 -4.60 18.29
C PHE A 28 0.75 -3.64 17.70
N LEU A 29 1.17 -2.67 16.90
CA LEU A 29 0.26 -1.75 16.22
C LEU A 29 -0.71 -2.49 15.29
N ILE A 30 -0.19 -3.42 14.46
CA ILE A 30 -1.02 -4.25 13.57
C ILE A 30 -2.01 -5.08 14.40
N PHE A 31 -1.56 -5.68 15.50
CA PHE A 31 -2.43 -6.47 16.39
C PHE A 31 -3.56 -5.63 16.96
N VAL A 32 -3.26 -4.44 17.49
CA VAL A 32 -4.26 -3.52 18.05
C VAL A 32 -5.25 -3.07 16.98
N ILE A 33 -4.79 -2.73 15.80
CA ILE A 33 -5.64 -2.33 14.66
C ILE A 33 -6.62 -3.46 14.29
N VAL A 34 -6.14 -4.70 14.19
CA VAL A 34 -6.97 -5.87 13.88
C VAL A 34 -7.98 -6.13 14.98
N LEU A 35 -7.55 -6.08 16.25
CA LEU A 35 -8.42 -6.28 17.42
C LEU A 35 -9.57 -5.26 17.45
N LEU A 36 -9.26 -3.99 17.21
CA LEU A 36 -10.26 -2.91 17.17
C LEU A 36 -11.21 -3.05 15.97
N ASN A 37 -10.73 -3.60 14.85
CA ASN A 37 -11.60 -3.87 13.71
C ASN A 37 -12.59 -5.02 13.98
N VAL A 38 -12.16 -6.05 14.70
CA VAL A 38 -13.00 -7.20 15.06
C VAL A 38 -14.07 -6.85 16.09
N ARG A 39 -13.77 -5.96 17.04
CA ARG A 39 -14.73 -5.52 18.08
C ARG A 39 -15.92 -4.73 17.56
N GLY A 40 -15.92 -4.38 16.28
CA GLY A 40 -16.99 -3.58 15.66
C GLY A 40 -16.74 -2.08 15.76
N GLY A 41 -17.69 -1.31 15.23
CA GLY A 41 -17.57 0.14 15.12
C GLY A 41 -18.47 0.88 16.11
N VAL A 42 -18.17 2.17 16.26
CA VAL A 42 -19.03 3.12 16.96
C VAL A 42 -20.20 3.48 16.04
N LYS A 43 -21.42 3.34 16.52
CA LYS A 43 -22.64 3.70 15.76
C LYS A 43 -22.77 5.22 15.64
N LEU A 44 -22.89 5.71 14.41
CA LEU A 44 -23.10 7.12 14.06
C LEU A 44 -24.35 7.23 13.17
N GLY A 45 -25.52 7.18 13.78
CA GLY A 45 -26.79 7.17 13.06
C GLY A 45 -26.95 5.94 12.18
N ALA A 46 -27.10 6.12 10.87
CA ALA A 46 -27.24 5.04 9.88
C ALA A 46 -25.91 4.33 9.57
N PHE A 47 -24.77 4.89 10.00
CA PHE A 47 -23.43 4.33 9.77
C PHE A 47 -22.83 3.80 11.07
N SER A 48 -21.90 2.88 10.94
CA SER A 48 -20.97 2.50 12.01
C SER A 48 -19.53 2.78 11.55
N LEU A 49 -18.70 3.29 12.44
CA LEU A 49 -17.31 3.64 12.16
C LEU A 49 -16.38 2.62 12.82
N SER A 50 -15.60 1.90 12.03
CA SER A 50 -14.61 0.95 12.56
C SER A 50 -13.42 1.69 13.19
N LEU A 51 -13.17 1.45 14.46
CA LEU A 51 -12.01 2.02 15.16
C LEU A 51 -10.68 1.54 14.58
N GLY A 52 -10.62 0.28 14.12
CA GLY A 52 -9.43 -0.26 13.46
C GLY A 52 -9.12 0.45 12.14
N GLY A 53 -10.17 0.78 11.34
CA GLY A 53 -10.02 1.55 10.12
C GLY A 53 -9.49 2.97 10.39
N VAL A 54 -10.07 3.67 11.36
CA VAL A 54 -9.64 5.01 11.75
C VAL A 54 -8.21 5.01 12.28
N LEU A 55 -7.86 4.07 13.15
CA LEU A 55 -6.50 3.96 13.68
C LEU A 55 -5.48 3.68 12.57
N SER A 56 -5.85 2.88 11.55
CA SER A 56 -4.99 2.65 10.39
C SER A 56 -4.70 3.95 9.63
N VAL A 57 -5.72 4.77 9.41
CA VAL A 57 -5.57 6.08 8.76
C VAL A 57 -4.68 7.00 9.59
N VAL A 58 -4.94 7.14 10.89
CA VAL A 58 -4.14 7.98 11.80
C VAL A 58 -2.68 7.52 11.81
N ALA A 59 -2.43 6.21 11.90
CA ALA A 59 -1.09 5.66 11.87
C ALA A 59 -0.37 5.96 10.55
N SER A 60 -1.06 5.85 9.41
CA SER A 60 -0.49 6.13 8.10
C SER A 60 -0.14 7.62 7.92
N ILE A 61 -0.99 8.53 8.41
CA ILE A 61 -0.74 9.98 8.43
C ILE A 61 0.48 10.29 9.31
N TYR A 62 0.52 9.73 10.51
CA TYR A 62 1.65 9.92 11.42
C TYR A 62 2.97 9.47 10.79
N MET A 63 2.99 8.30 10.13
CA MET A 63 4.18 7.81 9.44
C MET A 63 4.59 8.70 8.28
N LEU A 64 3.63 9.22 7.50
CA LEU A 64 3.91 10.16 6.43
C LEU A 64 4.57 11.43 6.96
N LEU A 65 3.96 12.08 7.95
CA LEU A 65 4.47 13.33 8.53
C LEU A 65 5.86 13.17 9.16
N ARG A 66 6.10 12.03 9.83
CA ARG A 66 7.40 11.73 10.43
C ARG A 66 8.51 11.51 9.40
N ARG A 67 8.16 11.15 8.16
CA ARG A 67 9.11 10.72 7.12
C ARG A 67 9.26 11.70 5.98
N SER A 68 8.32 12.60 5.80
CA SER A 68 8.40 13.61 4.76
C SER A 68 9.37 14.71 5.19
N GLU A 69 10.46 14.82 4.48
CA GLU A 69 11.45 15.89 4.68
C GLU A 69 11.08 17.14 3.88
N GLU A 70 10.34 16.96 2.79
CA GLU A 70 9.95 18.05 1.88
C GLU A 70 8.42 18.11 1.69
N ALA A 71 7.87 19.32 1.62
CA ALA A 71 6.44 19.54 1.37
C ALA A 71 5.95 18.91 0.06
N LYS A 72 6.82 18.84 -0.97
CA LYS A 72 6.49 18.18 -2.23
C LYS A 72 6.23 16.67 -2.09
N ASP A 73 6.90 15.99 -1.16
CA ASP A 73 6.67 14.55 -0.93
C ASP A 73 5.29 14.31 -0.33
N VAL A 74 4.83 15.20 0.56
CA VAL A 74 3.47 15.18 1.09
C VAL A 74 2.45 15.44 -0.01
N LEU A 75 2.70 16.43 -0.90
CA LEU A 75 1.82 16.73 -2.01
C LEU A 75 1.68 15.52 -2.97
N PHE A 76 2.79 14.87 -3.34
CA PHE A 76 2.75 13.66 -4.17
C PHE A 76 2.00 12.52 -3.47
N ALA A 77 2.18 12.33 -2.16
CA ALA A 77 1.45 11.34 -1.39
C ALA A 77 -0.06 11.63 -1.38
N MET A 78 -0.46 12.90 -1.28
CA MET A 78 -1.87 13.31 -1.35
C MET A 78 -2.47 13.07 -2.74
N ILE A 79 -1.75 13.37 -3.81
CA ILE A 79 -2.19 13.08 -5.18
C ILE A 79 -2.36 11.56 -5.37
N ALA A 80 -1.38 10.77 -4.93
CA ALA A 80 -1.47 9.30 -4.99
C ALA A 80 -2.66 8.76 -4.17
N MET A 81 -2.92 9.33 -3.00
CA MET A 81 -4.08 9.02 -2.17
C MET A 81 -5.40 9.31 -2.91
N LEU A 82 -5.54 10.48 -3.51
CA LEU A 82 -6.74 10.85 -4.24
C LEU A 82 -6.98 9.96 -5.46
N CYS A 83 -5.94 9.64 -6.21
CA CYS A 83 -6.03 8.71 -7.33
C CYS A 83 -6.45 7.30 -6.87
N ASN A 84 -5.85 6.80 -5.78
CA ASN A 84 -6.25 5.51 -5.20
C ASN A 84 -7.69 5.53 -4.69
N ALA A 85 -8.12 6.61 -4.04
CA ALA A 85 -9.51 6.78 -3.62
C ALA A 85 -10.47 6.74 -4.81
N GLY A 86 -10.12 7.41 -5.91
CA GLY A 86 -10.89 7.38 -7.17
C GLY A 86 -10.98 5.98 -7.78
N ILE A 87 -9.89 5.23 -7.81
CA ILE A 87 -9.86 3.85 -8.29
C ILE A 87 -10.77 2.96 -7.43
N VAL A 88 -10.66 3.04 -6.11
CA VAL A 88 -11.47 2.24 -5.17
C VAL A 88 -12.95 2.61 -5.28
N PHE A 89 -13.26 3.89 -5.41
CA PHE A 89 -14.61 4.38 -5.61
C PHE A 89 -15.22 3.90 -6.92
N ALA A 90 -14.55 4.11 -8.05
CA ALA A 90 -15.01 3.70 -9.37
C ALA A 90 -15.25 2.19 -9.46
N TYR A 91 -14.35 1.42 -8.86
CA TYR A 91 -14.49 -0.02 -8.77
C TYR A 91 -15.69 -0.44 -7.91
N SER A 92 -15.90 0.21 -6.78
CA SER A 92 -17.05 -0.09 -5.91
C SER A 92 -18.38 0.16 -6.63
N LEU A 93 -18.45 1.16 -7.51
CA LEU A 93 -19.59 1.42 -8.38
C LEU A 93 -19.83 0.32 -9.40
N HIS A 94 -18.78 -0.12 -10.07
CA HIS A 94 -18.85 -1.11 -11.14
C HIS A 94 -19.11 -2.52 -10.62
N PHE A 95 -18.53 -2.86 -9.47
CA PHE A 95 -18.64 -4.16 -8.84
C PHE A 95 -20.08 -4.58 -8.52
N LEU A 96 -20.94 -3.64 -8.19
CA LEU A 96 -22.33 -3.93 -7.83
C LEU A 96 -23.24 -4.17 -9.04
N GLN A 97 -22.81 -3.83 -10.24
CA GLN A 97 -23.73 -3.76 -11.39
C GLN A 97 -23.58 -4.83 -12.46
N SER A 98 -22.44 -5.50 -12.64
CA SER A 98 -22.26 -6.22 -13.91
C SER A 98 -21.23 -7.35 -13.99
N VAL A 99 -20.57 -7.80 -12.94
CA VAL A 99 -19.51 -8.81 -13.12
C VAL A 99 -19.84 -10.14 -12.44
N PRO A 100 -19.98 -11.26 -13.17
CA PRO A 100 -20.22 -12.59 -12.61
C PRO A 100 -18.94 -13.24 -12.07
N LEU A 101 -18.03 -12.47 -11.47
CA LEU A 101 -16.79 -12.95 -10.87
C LEU A 101 -16.93 -13.10 -9.36
N ASP A 102 -16.19 -14.06 -8.79
CA ASP A 102 -16.11 -14.24 -7.34
C ASP A 102 -15.68 -12.89 -6.68
N PRO A 103 -16.47 -12.36 -5.75
CA PRO A 103 -16.16 -11.11 -5.06
C PRO A 103 -14.77 -11.05 -4.45
N LYS A 104 -14.23 -12.19 -4.02
CA LYS A 104 -12.88 -12.29 -3.42
C LYS A 104 -11.77 -12.11 -4.45
N LEU A 105 -11.91 -12.75 -5.61
CA LEU A 105 -10.95 -12.62 -6.72
C LEU A 105 -10.90 -11.20 -7.25
N LEU A 106 -12.06 -10.59 -7.38
CA LEU A 106 -12.19 -9.23 -7.87
C LEU A 106 -11.61 -8.21 -6.88
N SER A 107 -11.85 -8.40 -5.56
CA SER A 107 -11.23 -7.58 -4.51
C SER A 107 -9.71 -7.72 -4.49
N ALA A 108 -9.19 -8.95 -4.69
CA ALA A 108 -7.74 -9.17 -4.77
C ALA A 108 -7.12 -8.50 -6.01
N ALA A 109 -7.77 -8.59 -7.17
CA ALA A 109 -7.31 -7.93 -8.40
C ALA A 109 -7.29 -6.41 -8.25
N LEU A 110 -8.33 -5.84 -7.64
CA LEU A 110 -8.36 -4.41 -7.34
C LEU A 110 -7.23 -3.99 -6.41
N SER A 111 -7.05 -4.74 -5.32
CA SER A 111 -6.00 -4.46 -4.35
C SER A 111 -4.61 -4.52 -4.98
N LEU A 112 -4.41 -5.46 -5.93
CA LEU A 112 -3.17 -5.54 -6.71
C LEU A 112 -2.99 -4.30 -7.59
N LEU A 113 -3.99 -3.91 -8.38
CA LEU A 113 -3.91 -2.74 -9.26
C LEU A 113 -3.67 -1.46 -8.49
N ALA A 114 -4.43 -1.24 -7.40
CA ALA A 114 -4.26 -0.09 -6.54
C ALA A 114 -2.90 -0.11 -5.83
N GLY A 115 -2.40 -1.29 -5.42
CA GLY A 115 -1.08 -1.46 -4.84
C GLY A 115 0.05 -1.11 -5.81
N VAL A 116 -0.03 -1.55 -7.07
CA VAL A 116 0.89 -1.18 -8.15
C VAL A 116 0.87 0.33 -8.36
N TRP A 117 -0.32 0.92 -8.46
CA TRP A 117 -0.48 2.36 -8.60
C TRP A 117 0.16 3.13 -7.46
N CYS A 118 -0.12 2.76 -6.21
CA CYS A 118 0.47 3.39 -5.03
C CYS A 118 1.99 3.26 -5.00
N ALA A 119 2.56 2.12 -5.39
CA ALA A 119 4.00 1.90 -5.42
C ALA A 119 4.69 2.82 -6.44
N PHE A 120 4.12 2.98 -7.63
CA PHE A 120 4.69 3.83 -8.68
C PHE A 120 4.46 5.32 -8.43
N SER A 121 3.31 5.70 -7.90
CA SER A 121 2.96 7.10 -7.61
C SER A 121 3.71 7.63 -6.39
N ALA A 122 3.98 6.79 -5.40
CA ALA A 122 4.67 7.15 -4.17
C ALA A 122 6.19 6.86 -4.24
N LYS A 123 6.84 7.21 -5.33
CA LYS A 123 8.20 6.82 -5.73
C LYS A 123 9.29 6.95 -4.66
N ARG A 124 9.16 7.81 -3.67
CA ARG A 124 10.27 8.19 -2.80
C ARG A 124 10.24 7.58 -1.42
N THR A 125 9.07 7.39 -0.83
CA THR A 125 8.98 6.90 0.56
C THR A 125 7.95 5.79 0.74
N PHE A 126 8.33 4.77 1.52
CA PHE A 126 7.42 3.70 1.93
C PHE A 126 6.22 4.23 2.72
N ALA A 127 6.43 5.30 3.49
CA ALA A 127 5.39 5.96 4.26
C ALA A 127 4.33 6.61 3.34
N ALA A 128 4.75 7.23 2.22
CA ALA A 128 3.85 7.80 1.24
C ALA A 128 3.00 6.72 0.55
N CYS A 129 3.60 5.57 0.22
CA CYS A 129 2.87 4.43 -0.34
C CYS A 129 1.85 3.87 0.66
N LEU A 130 2.25 3.68 1.91
CA LEU A 130 1.35 3.22 2.98
C LEU A 130 0.19 4.19 3.19
N PHE A 131 0.47 5.49 3.26
CA PHE A 131 -0.54 6.55 3.39
C PHE A 131 -1.51 6.54 2.21
N ALA A 132 -1.00 6.53 0.97
CA ALA A 132 -1.83 6.54 -0.22
C ALA A 132 -2.75 5.31 -0.30
N ALA A 133 -2.23 4.12 0.05
CA ALA A 133 -2.98 2.88 0.04
C ALA A 133 -4.07 2.86 1.12
N VAL A 134 -3.71 3.14 2.37
CA VAL A 134 -4.62 3.04 3.52
C VAL A 134 -5.65 4.17 3.50
N THR A 135 -5.20 5.42 3.43
CA THR A 135 -6.10 6.58 3.49
C THR A 135 -6.93 6.69 2.21
N GLY A 136 -6.35 6.43 1.03
CA GLY A 136 -7.08 6.43 -0.23
C GLY A 136 -8.16 5.34 -0.28
N GLY A 137 -7.84 4.12 0.16
CA GLY A 137 -8.81 3.04 0.27
C GLY A 137 -9.95 3.35 1.24
N PHE A 138 -9.63 3.95 2.39
CA PHE A 138 -10.62 4.38 3.38
C PHE A 138 -11.56 5.45 2.81
N ILE A 139 -11.01 6.50 2.20
CA ILE A 139 -11.81 7.58 1.61
C ILE A 139 -12.67 7.05 0.46
N GLY A 140 -12.11 6.27 -0.47
CA GLY A 140 -12.85 5.76 -1.62
C GLY A 140 -14.05 4.91 -1.22
N THR A 141 -13.88 4.00 -0.25
CA THR A 141 -14.98 3.18 0.28
C THR A 141 -15.98 4.01 1.10
N THR A 142 -15.52 4.99 1.86
CA THR A 142 -16.38 5.87 2.65
C THR A 142 -17.28 6.72 1.77
N VAL A 143 -16.71 7.36 0.75
CA VAL A 143 -17.44 8.17 -0.23
C VAL A 143 -18.49 7.31 -0.94
N TYR A 144 -18.13 6.09 -1.36
CA TYR A 144 -19.06 5.15 -1.96
C TYR A 144 -20.26 4.83 -1.03
N LEU A 145 -19.98 4.51 0.23
CA LEU A 145 -21.02 4.18 1.21
C LEU A 145 -21.96 5.36 1.46
N ILE A 146 -21.43 6.58 1.61
CA ILE A 146 -22.22 7.77 1.88
C ILE A 146 -23.13 8.10 0.70
N PHE A 147 -22.63 8.07 -0.54
CA PHE A 147 -23.38 8.50 -1.71
C PHE A 147 -24.37 7.44 -2.25
N PHE A 148 -24.06 6.16 -2.10
CA PHE A 148 -24.81 5.09 -2.78
C PHE A 148 -25.51 4.12 -1.84
N ARG A 149 -25.07 3.95 -0.62
CA ARG A 149 -25.66 2.99 0.30
C ARG A 149 -26.45 3.58 1.46
N MET A 150 -26.22 4.83 1.77
CA MET A 150 -26.87 5.57 2.87
C MET A 150 -26.83 4.87 4.25
N SER A 151 -26.24 3.68 4.34
CA SER A 151 -26.01 2.94 5.59
C SER A 151 -24.84 1.96 5.39
N GLY A 152 -24.12 1.68 6.43
CA GLY A 152 -23.04 0.69 6.37
C GLY A 152 -21.94 0.89 7.40
N ASN A 153 -20.91 0.05 7.31
CA ASN A 153 -19.77 0.08 8.22
C ASN A 153 -18.56 0.73 7.54
N ILE A 154 -18.32 1.99 7.87
CA ILE A 154 -17.18 2.79 7.39
C ILE A 154 -15.89 2.20 8.00
N GLY A 155 -14.94 1.81 7.15
CA GLY A 155 -13.72 1.13 7.59
C GLY A 155 -13.95 -0.29 8.10
N GLY A 156 -15.12 -0.87 7.83
CA GLY A 156 -15.45 -2.26 8.19
C GLY A 156 -14.64 -3.32 7.44
N SER A 157 -14.97 -4.58 7.64
CA SER A 157 -14.14 -5.72 7.19
C SER A 157 -13.76 -5.70 5.71
N TYR A 158 -14.69 -5.31 4.82
CA TYR A 158 -14.40 -5.19 3.38
C TYR A 158 -13.43 -4.04 3.09
N SER A 159 -13.76 -2.84 3.56
CA SER A 159 -12.91 -1.66 3.42
C SER A 159 -11.53 -1.89 4.03
N PHE A 160 -11.50 -2.46 5.24
CA PHE A 160 -10.29 -2.79 5.98
C PHE A 160 -9.40 -3.78 5.23
N SER A 161 -9.97 -4.87 4.70
CA SER A 161 -9.19 -5.85 3.92
C SER A 161 -8.63 -5.26 2.63
N THR A 162 -9.41 -4.46 1.91
CA THR A 162 -8.97 -3.78 0.68
C THR A 162 -7.83 -2.81 0.96
N MET A 163 -7.95 -1.96 1.99
CA MET A 163 -6.89 -1.03 2.40
C MET A 163 -5.58 -1.73 2.70
N TRP A 164 -5.63 -2.79 3.53
CA TRP A 164 -4.42 -3.49 3.95
C TRP A 164 -3.82 -4.37 2.86
N LEU A 165 -4.62 -5.01 2.03
CA LEU A 165 -4.12 -5.74 0.85
C LEU A 165 -3.43 -4.78 -0.12
N THR A 166 -4.04 -3.63 -0.40
CA THR A 166 -3.44 -2.58 -1.24
C THR A 166 -2.10 -2.11 -0.66
N ALA A 167 -2.03 -1.88 0.65
CA ALA A 167 -0.81 -1.47 1.32
C ALA A 167 0.28 -2.54 1.23
N VAL A 168 -0.05 -3.81 1.49
CA VAL A 168 0.90 -4.93 1.41
C VAL A 168 1.44 -5.09 -0.01
N PHE A 169 0.57 -5.10 -1.03
CA PHE A 169 1.01 -5.17 -2.42
C PHE A 169 1.87 -3.98 -2.83
N GLY A 170 1.44 -2.76 -2.50
CA GLY A 170 2.18 -1.54 -2.81
C GLY A 170 3.58 -1.53 -2.17
N LEU A 171 3.67 -1.85 -0.88
CA LEU A 171 4.95 -1.91 -0.17
C LEU A 171 5.85 -3.03 -0.70
N THR A 172 5.29 -4.18 -1.04
CA THR A 172 6.05 -5.31 -1.61
C THR A 172 6.64 -4.94 -2.97
N ILE A 173 5.83 -4.37 -3.86
CA ILE A 173 6.28 -3.94 -5.19
C ILE A 173 7.35 -2.85 -5.06
N GLN A 174 7.14 -1.87 -4.19
CA GLN A 174 8.11 -0.81 -3.95
C GLN A 174 9.42 -1.34 -3.36
N TYR A 175 9.35 -2.35 -2.50
CA TYR A 175 10.53 -3.03 -1.97
C TYR A 175 11.30 -3.76 -3.06
N LEU A 176 10.62 -4.56 -3.88
CA LEU A 176 11.22 -5.30 -4.98
C LEU A 176 11.86 -4.37 -6.02
N THR A 177 11.17 -3.30 -6.43
CA THR A 177 11.72 -2.31 -7.36
C THR A 177 12.96 -1.62 -6.81
N THR A 178 13.00 -1.37 -5.50
CA THR A 178 14.19 -0.79 -4.86
C THR A 178 15.35 -1.77 -4.79
N LEU A 179 15.07 -3.06 -4.56
CA LEU A 179 16.12 -4.11 -4.60
C LEU A 179 16.68 -4.26 -6.01
N MET A 180 15.83 -4.30 -7.03
CA MET A 180 16.26 -4.34 -8.44
C MET A 180 17.15 -3.16 -8.81
N MET A 181 16.71 -1.93 -8.47
CA MET A 181 17.53 -0.74 -8.74
C MET A 181 18.89 -0.74 -8.02
N ARG A 182 18.96 -1.34 -6.83
CA ARG A 182 20.24 -1.51 -6.12
C ARG A 182 21.13 -2.56 -6.77
N ALA A 183 20.54 -3.66 -7.24
CA ALA A 183 21.28 -4.71 -7.94
C ALA A 183 21.89 -4.17 -9.25
N VAL A 184 21.11 -3.40 -10.01
CA VAL A 184 21.58 -2.76 -11.27
C VAL A 184 22.67 -1.70 -11.01
N LYS A 185 22.58 -0.96 -9.90
CA LYS A 185 23.57 0.06 -9.52
C LYS A 185 24.79 -0.51 -8.76
N SER A 186 24.88 -1.82 -8.60
CA SER A 186 26.01 -2.41 -7.90
C SER A 186 27.28 -2.32 -8.77
N PRO A 187 28.47 -2.07 -8.19
CA PRO A 187 29.73 -2.01 -8.95
C PRO A 187 30.01 -3.27 -9.75
N ARG A 188 29.52 -4.43 -9.30
CA ARG A 188 29.62 -5.70 -10.02
C ARG A 188 28.78 -5.73 -11.29
N ALA A 189 27.56 -5.20 -11.28
CA ALA A 189 26.74 -5.12 -12.48
C ALA A 189 27.40 -4.23 -13.54
N ASN A 190 27.95 -3.09 -13.15
CA ASN A 190 28.68 -2.22 -14.07
C ASN A 190 29.93 -2.91 -14.66
N ALA A 191 30.68 -3.66 -13.86
CA ALA A 191 31.83 -4.41 -14.33
C ALA A 191 31.45 -5.53 -15.35
N TYR A 192 30.29 -6.17 -15.20
CA TYR A 192 29.79 -7.13 -16.19
C TYR A 192 29.35 -6.45 -17.50
N PHE A 193 28.72 -5.27 -17.42
CA PHE A 193 28.36 -4.49 -18.62
C PHE A 193 29.58 -4.01 -19.36
N GLU A 194 30.57 -3.43 -18.69
CA GLU A 194 31.85 -3.00 -19.28
C GLU A 194 32.63 -4.17 -19.88
N ALA A 195 32.66 -5.32 -19.22
CA ALA A 195 33.30 -6.52 -19.77
C ALA A 195 32.56 -7.05 -21.02
N GLY A 196 31.23 -6.95 -21.06
CA GLY A 196 30.41 -7.30 -22.22
C GLY A 196 30.69 -6.41 -23.42
N GLU A 197 30.71 -5.10 -23.23
CA GLU A 197 31.03 -4.10 -24.29
C GLU A 197 32.44 -4.30 -24.85
N LEU A 198 33.43 -4.55 -23.98
CA LEU A 198 34.81 -4.84 -24.40
C LEU A 198 34.94 -6.13 -25.21
N MET A 199 34.09 -7.14 -24.94
CA MET A 199 34.06 -8.37 -25.72
C MET A 199 33.42 -8.17 -27.09
N GLU A 200 32.37 -7.35 -27.21
CA GLU A 200 31.75 -7.03 -28.47
C GLU A 200 32.66 -6.18 -29.36
N GLU A 201 33.34 -5.19 -28.81
CA GLU A 201 34.31 -4.35 -29.53
C GLU A 201 35.50 -5.18 -30.06
N LYS A 202 35.94 -6.20 -29.31
CA LYS A 202 36.98 -7.13 -29.76
C LYS A 202 36.52 -8.08 -30.87
N LYS A 203 35.22 -8.38 -30.94
CA LYS A 203 34.64 -9.20 -32.02
C LYS A 203 34.51 -8.40 -33.31
N GLU A 204 34.10 -7.14 -33.21
CA GLU A 204 34.00 -6.26 -34.39
C GLU A 204 35.34 -5.94 -35.03
N LYS A 205 36.41 -5.81 -34.24
CA LYS A 205 37.78 -5.59 -34.75
C LYS A 205 38.44 -6.84 -35.35
N LYS A 206 37.82 -8.03 -35.24
CA LYS A 206 38.32 -9.29 -35.82
C LYS A 206 37.65 -9.72 -37.11
N ASN A 207 36.57 -9.04 -37.46
CA ASN A 207 35.87 -9.19 -38.75
C ASN A 207 36.26 -8.04 -39.68
#